data_d06470640bce82d62bea065d590fab44
#
_entry.id   d06470640bce82d62bea065d590fab44
#
_cell.length_a   1.000
_cell.length_b   1.000
_cell.length_c   1.000
_cell.angle_alpha   90.00
_cell.angle_beta   90.00
_cell.angle_gamma   90.00
#
_symmetry.space_group_name_H-M   'P 1'
#
loop_
_entity.id
_entity.type
_entity.pdbx_description
1 polymer ?
#
loop_
_entity_poly.entity_id
_entity_poly.type
_entity_poly.pdbx_seq_one_letter_code
_entity_poly.pdbx_strand_id
1 'polypeptide(L)'
;MQCTSCGMNIQIGEAKCSSCGTPVQPDTSDFSPYLPGEDVIPYMPYSSSTTLPPAAYTSQQSHTAHSLPDHSLQISSETALHPQSAQQEPPEQPHHPVYTALLLVTLVLLIIMGGGTTYYAAAFHPAELNARATAVAQSVLAAQAQATATANASSPQSIYNQITNRSPSLADPLDGRHIGLWGDQSQRDTSCAFTNGAYHIRISANDFFYDCFAPGNDFSNFVFQVQVTIIKGFEAGIIFRDNDPEPSAYLFVISYNGLYALNISEGVQHGAVLAFGRSPAIKVGLNQPNLLSVMARGRDFNLFINKHFVKSIQDNTYAAGAIGLVAVNTMSTSTDTAFSNAQVWKLP
;
A
#
# COMPACT_ATOMS: atom_id res chain seq x y z
N MET A 1 38.57 9.29 3.89
CA MET A 1 38.17 9.61 2.50
C MET A 1 39.22 10.56 1.92
N GLN A 2 39.63 10.40 0.66
CA GLN A 2 40.59 11.30 0.03
C GLN A 2 39.89 12.22 -0.98
N CYS A 3 40.31 13.49 -1.02
CA CYS A 3 39.80 14.46 -1.98
C CYS A 3 40.20 14.07 -3.42
N THR A 4 39.25 13.94 -4.30
CA THR A 4 39.45 13.55 -5.71
C THR A 4 40.22 14.62 -6.51
N SER A 5 40.24 15.87 -6.05
CA SER A 5 40.92 16.98 -6.72
C SER A 5 42.35 17.20 -6.27
N CYS A 6 42.70 16.97 -4.99
CA CYS A 6 44.01 17.28 -4.44
C CYS A 6 44.66 16.15 -3.64
N GLY A 7 43.98 14.99 -3.48
CA GLY A 7 44.52 13.83 -2.77
C GLY A 7 44.62 13.93 -1.24
N MET A 8 44.22 15.07 -0.62
CA MET A 8 44.28 15.26 0.83
C MET A 8 43.19 14.47 1.54
N ASN A 9 43.48 13.98 2.73
CA ASN A 9 42.50 13.29 3.57
C ASN A 9 41.43 14.27 4.07
N ILE A 10 40.18 13.91 3.86
CA ILE A 10 38.99 14.62 4.29
C ILE A 10 38.42 13.91 5.53
N GLN A 11 38.05 14.66 6.55
CA GLN A 11 37.39 14.10 7.72
C GLN A 11 35.91 13.80 7.41
N ILE A 12 35.38 12.77 8.02
CA ILE A 12 33.96 12.36 7.82
C ILE A 12 33.08 13.51 8.37
N GLY A 13 32.22 14.06 7.48
CA GLY A 13 31.29 15.15 7.81
C GLY A 13 31.67 16.52 7.23
N GLU A 14 32.81 16.68 6.59
CA GLU A 14 33.16 17.91 5.90
C GLU A 14 32.45 18.05 4.56
N ALA A 15 31.69 19.12 4.35
CA ALA A 15 30.98 19.40 3.10
C ALA A 15 31.91 19.92 1.97
N LYS A 16 33.15 20.32 2.29
CA LYS A 16 34.19 20.82 1.37
C LYS A 16 35.55 20.41 1.85
N CYS A 17 36.45 20.09 0.92
CA CYS A 17 37.86 19.85 1.25
C CYS A 17 38.51 21.10 1.85
N SER A 18 39.02 20.99 3.05
CA SER A 18 39.69 22.11 3.77
C SER A 18 40.94 22.63 3.05
N SER A 19 41.56 21.85 2.18
CA SER A 19 42.79 22.20 1.45
C SER A 19 42.56 22.90 0.11
N CYS A 20 41.54 22.47 -0.67
CA CYS A 20 41.32 23.00 -2.03
C CYS A 20 39.92 23.57 -2.24
N GLY A 21 39.05 23.52 -1.26
CA GLY A 21 37.70 24.06 -1.33
C GLY A 21 36.70 23.26 -2.21
N THR A 22 37.13 22.14 -2.82
CA THR A 22 36.29 21.32 -3.66
C THR A 22 35.14 20.74 -2.82
N PRO A 23 33.85 20.86 -3.29
CA PRO A 23 32.75 20.24 -2.60
C PRO A 23 32.94 18.73 -2.51
N VAL A 24 32.80 18.16 -1.33
CA VAL A 24 32.79 16.72 -1.12
C VAL A 24 31.39 16.22 -1.48
N GLN A 25 31.23 15.60 -2.64
CA GLN A 25 30.03 14.87 -2.92
C GLN A 25 29.96 13.69 -1.96
N PRO A 26 28.83 13.45 -1.29
CA PRO A 26 28.66 12.20 -0.56
C PRO A 26 28.83 11.08 -1.56
N ASP A 27 29.74 10.16 -1.25
CA ASP A 27 30.06 9.01 -2.09
C ASP A 27 28.78 8.17 -2.24
N THR A 28 28.11 8.28 -3.37
CA THR A 28 26.92 7.47 -3.71
C THR A 28 27.30 6.03 -4.06
N SER A 29 28.57 5.69 -4.05
CA SER A 29 29.08 4.33 -4.30
C SER A 29 28.98 3.42 -3.08
N ASP A 30 28.78 3.96 -1.86
CA ASP A 30 28.46 3.17 -0.67
C ASP A 30 26.95 2.85 -0.51
N PHE A 31 26.10 3.32 -1.43
CA PHE A 31 24.77 2.78 -1.64
C PHE A 31 24.84 1.58 -2.57
N SER A 32 25.52 0.52 -2.15
CA SER A 32 25.17 -0.81 -2.60
C SER A 32 23.72 -1.02 -2.21
N PRO A 33 22.79 -1.27 -3.15
CA PRO A 33 21.49 -1.74 -2.76
C PRO A 33 21.75 -3.05 -2.03
N TYR A 34 21.56 -3.07 -0.72
CA TYR A 34 21.54 -4.29 0.05
C TYR A 34 20.56 -5.23 -0.62
N LEU A 35 21.09 -6.18 -1.36
CA LEU A 35 20.36 -7.36 -1.76
C LEU A 35 19.93 -8.04 -0.45
N PRO A 36 18.69 -8.52 -0.34
CA PRO A 36 18.26 -9.31 0.80
C PRO A 36 18.98 -10.65 0.74
N GLY A 37 20.04 -10.78 1.49
CA GLY A 37 20.89 -11.96 1.59
C GLY A 37 22.14 -11.61 2.34
N GLU A 38 22.17 -12.06 3.60
CA GLU A 38 23.31 -12.10 4.52
C GLU A 38 23.59 -10.82 5.32
N ASP A 39 23.41 -10.98 6.63
CA ASP A 39 24.01 -10.23 7.74
C ASP A 39 23.46 -8.83 8.05
N VAL A 40 22.16 -8.68 8.28
CA VAL A 40 21.63 -7.90 9.41
C VAL A 40 20.23 -8.40 9.73
N ILE A 41 20.15 -9.48 10.45
CA ILE A 41 19.00 -9.77 11.29
C ILE A 41 19.45 -9.43 12.72
N PRO A 42 19.23 -8.25 13.24
CA PRO A 42 19.38 -8.01 14.64
C PRO A 42 18.05 -8.30 15.31
N TYR A 43 17.61 -9.54 15.28
CA TYR A 43 16.58 -9.95 16.23
C TYR A 43 16.52 -11.45 16.38
N MET A 44 16.89 -11.92 17.54
CA MET A 44 16.90 -13.27 18.12
C MET A 44 18.02 -14.19 17.66
N PRO A 45 18.78 -14.77 18.59
CA PRO A 45 19.70 -15.85 18.31
C PRO A 45 18.91 -17.15 18.13
N TYR A 46 18.61 -17.53 16.90
CA TYR A 46 18.01 -18.82 16.59
C TYR A 46 18.98 -19.71 15.85
N SER A 47 19.49 -20.67 16.56
CA SER A 47 19.99 -21.92 15.99
C SER A 47 18.79 -22.83 15.73
N SER A 48 18.44 -23.04 14.49
CA SER A 48 17.50 -24.08 14.10
C SER A 48 18.04 -24.82 12.89
N SER A 49 18.77 -25.88 13.16
CA SER A 49 18.97 -26.98 12.23
C SER A 49 17.71 -27.86 12.25
N THR A 50 16.84 -27.69 11.28
CA THR A 50 15.87 -28.73 10.90
C THR A 50 15.79 -28.75 9.40
N THR A 51 16.47 -29.72 8.80
CA THR A 51 16.40 -30.08 7.39
C THR A 51 15.00 -30.60 7.07
N LEU A 52 14.28 -29.89 6.23
CA LEU A 52 13.07 -30.38 5.55
C LEU A 52 13.48 -31.03 4.23
N PRO A 53 12.89 -32.18 3.85
CA PRO A 53 13.16 -32.82 2.59
C PRO A 53 12.56 -32.02 1.42
N PRO A 54 13.17 -32.09 0.20
CA PRO A 54 12.70 -31.34 -0.94
C PRO A 54 11.38 -31.89 -1.48
N ALA A 55 10.36 -31.05 -1.54
CA ALA A 55 9.14 -31.34 -2.25
C ALA A 55 9.39 -31.26 -3.76
N ALA A 56 9.16 -32.35 -4.46
CA ALA A 56 9.25 -32.44 -5.91
C ALA A 56 8.11 -31.63 -6.54
N TYR A 57 8.48 -30.57 -7.25
CA TYR A 57 7.55 -29.85 -8.14
C TYR A 57 7.50 -30.56 -9.49
N THR A 58 6.37 -31.19 -9.77
CA THR A 58 6.06 -31.71 -11.10
C THR A 58 5.43 -30.56 -11.91
N SER A 59 6.18 -30.07 -12.89
CA SER A 59 5.68 -29.15 -13.89
C SER A 59 4.79 -29.87 -14.89
N GLN A 60 3.50 -29.56 -14.89
CA GLN A 60 2.63 -29.87 -16.04
C GLN A 60 2.44 -28.60 -16.87
N GLN A 61 3.13 -28.56 -17.99
CA GLN A 61 2.81 -27.71 -19.11
C GLN A 61 1.60 -28.28 -19.87
N SER A 62 0.55 -27.48 -19.98
CA SER A 62 -0.53 -27.75 -20.95
C SER A 62 -0.56 -26.57 -21.91
N HIS A 63 0.04 -26.76 -23.06
CA HIS A 63 -0.18 -25.95 -24.25
C HIS A 63 -1.47 -26.38 -24.93
N THR A 64 -2.44 -25.49 -25.02
CA THR A 64 -3.51 -25.58 -26.02
C THR A 64 -3.54 -24.28 -26.82
N ALA A 65 -2.96 -24.34 -27.99
CA ALA A 65 -3.10 -23.36 -29.04
C ALA A 65 -4.44 -23.58 -29.74
N HIS A 66 -5.34 -22.61 -29.70
CA HIS A 66 -6.48 -22.53 -30.61
C HIS A 66 -6.10 -21.67 -31.80
N SER A 67 -5.97 -22.35 -32.94
CA SER A 67 -5.84 -21.76 -34.28
C SER A 67 -7.21 -21.27 -34.76
N LEU A 68 -7.28 -20.00 -35.18
CA LEU A 68 -8.38 -19.42 -35.94
C LEU A 68 -8.29 -19.84 -37.42
N PRO A 69 -9.37 -20.13 -38.10
CA PRO A 69 -9.34 -20.41 -39.53
C PRO A 69 -9.30 -19.11 -40.35
N ASP A 70 -8.34 -19.06 -41.22
CA ASP A 70 -8.12 -18.07 -42.26
C ASP A 70 -9.15 -18.30 -43.41
N HIS A 71 -10.00 -17.33 -43.66
CA HIS A 71 -10.86 -17.28 -44.85
C HIS A 71 -10.26 -16.31 -45.87
N SER A 72 -9.41 -16.85 -46.71
CA SER A 72 -8.99 -16.19 -47.95
C SER A 72 -10.09 -16.33 -49.01
N LEU A 73 -10.68 -15.20 -49.40
CA LEU A 73 -11.52 -15.08 -50.58
C LEU A 73 -10.68 -14.99 -51.84
N GLN A 74 -10.70 -16.02 -52.63
CA GLN A 74 -10.18 -16.01 -53.98
C GLN A 74 -11.13 -15.30 -54.94
N ILE A 75 -10.61 -14.27 -55.59
CA ILE A 75 -11.25 -13.63 -56.75
C ILE A 75 -10.78 -14.38 -57.99
N SER A 76 -11.68 -15.10 -58.61
CA SER A 76 -11.44 -15.66 -59.94
C SER A 76 -12.06 -14.73 -60.99
N SER A 77 -11.17 -14.18 -61.80
CA SER A 77 -11.50 -13.50 -63.03
C SER A 77 -11.64 -14.56 -64.14
N GLU A 78 -12.78 -14.58 -64.80
CA GLU A 78 -12.95 -15.35 -66.02
C GLU A 78 -13.59 -14.51 -67.12
N THR A 79 -12.83 -14.33 -68.17
CA THR A 79 -13.15 -13.64 -69.44
C THR A 79 -13.77 -14.63 -70.41
N ALA A 80 -14.95 -14.30 -70.93
CA ALA A 80 -15.37 -14.94 -72.21
C ALA A 80 -16.43 -14.12 -72.94
N LEU A 81 -16.01 -13.52 -74.05
CA LEU A 81 -16.53 -13.63 -75.42
C LEU A 81 -18.02 -13.32 -75.66
N HIS A 82 -18.19 -12.25 -76.45
CA HIS A 82 -19.35 -11.92 -77.27
C HIS A 82 -19.77 -13.06 -78.22
N PRO A 83 -21.08 -13.04 -78.61
CA PRO A 83 -21.37 -12.71 -80.00
C PRO A 83 -22.56 -11.73 -80.16
N GLN A 84 -22.42 -10.96 -81.23
CA GLN A 84 -23.40 -10.10 -81.81
C GLN A 84 -24.69 -10.84 -82.25
N SER A 85 -25.82 -10.22 -82.07
CA SER A 85 -26.99 -10.45 -82.92
C SER A 85 -27.96 -9.28 -82.95
N ALA A 86 -28.12 -8.74 -84.11
CA ALA A 86 -29.29 -8.18 -84.73
C ALA A 86 -30.16 -7.15 -84.01
N GLN A 87 -30.08 -5.96 -84.52
CA GLN A 87 -31.09 -4.92 -84.42
C GLN A 87 -32.44 -5.35 -84.93
N GLN A 88 -33.44 -5.27 -84.05
CA GLN A 88 -34.83 -5.18 -84.49
C GLN A 88 -35.43 -3.93 -83.80
N GLU A 89 -35.81 -3.00 -84.66
CA GLU A 89 -36.50 -1.75 -84.32
C GLU A 89 -37.91 -2.05 -83.81
N PRO A 90 -38.33 -1.62 -82.61
CA PRO A 90 -39.68 -1.82 -82.13
C PRO A 90 -40.61 -0.73 -82.74
N PRO A 91 -41.87 -1.05 -82.96
CA PRO A 91 -42.84 -0.11 -83.52
C PRO A 91 -43.14 1.04 -82.52
N GLU A 92 -43.23 2.25 -83.06
CA GLU A 92 -43.68 3.44 -82.33
C GLU A 92 -45.08 3.19 -81.75
N GLN A 93 -45.15 3.15 -80.41
CA GLN A 93 -46.41 3.22 -79.68
C GLN A 93 -46.82 4.65 -79.44
N PRO A 94 -48.08 4.96 -79.56
CA PRO A 94 -48.59 6.31 -79.34
C PRO A 94 -48.44 6.69 -77.86
N HIS A 95 -47.66 7.75 -77.61
CA HIS A 95 -47.47 8.30 -76.29
C HIS A 95 -48.78 8.94 -75.80
N HIS A 96 -49.47 8.24 -74.88
CA HIS A 96 -50.57 8.78 -74.12
C HIS A 96 -50.04 9.83 -73.10
N PRO A 97 -50.34 11.12 -73.18
CA PRO A 97 -49.81 12.20 -72.32
C PRO A 97 -50.17 11.99 -70.86
N VAL A 98 -51.17 11.19 -70.57
CA VAL A 98 -51.60 10.86 -69.19
C VAL A 98 -50.59 9.93 -68.44
N TYR A 99 -49.94 8.98 -69.14
CA TYR A 99 -48.94 8.10 -68.53
C TYR A 99 -47.63 8.83 -68.21
N THR A 100 -47.22 9.77 -69.08
CA THR A 100 -46.03 10.60 -68.83
C THR A 100 -46.22 11.54 -67.63
N ALA A 101 -47.40 12.14 -67.49
CA ALA A 101 -47.74 12.96 -66.33
C ALA A 101 -47.79 12.14 -65.04
N LEU A 102 -48.35 10.94 -65.09
CA LEU A 102 -48.40 10.03 -63.92
C LEU A 102 -46.99 9.56 -63.49
N LEU A 103 -46.13 9.20 -64.44
CA LEU A 103 -44.74 8.84 -64.19
C LEU A 103 -43.92 9.97 -63.56
N LEU A 104 -44.12 11.22 -64.03
CA LEU A 104 -43.47 12.39 -63.46
C LEU A 104 -43.94 12.65 -62.02
N VAL A 105 -45.21 12.51 -61.72
CA VAL A 105 -45.76 12.71 -60.39
C VAL A 105 -45.23 11.61 -59.45
N THR A 106 -45.17 10.37 -59.88
CA THR A 106 -44.60 9.25 -59.05
C THR A 106 -43.10 9.45 -58.80
N LEU A 107 -42.35 9.94 -59.81
CA LEU A 107 -40.95 10.21 -59.68
C LEU A 107 -40.68 11.36 -58.65
N VAL A 108 -41.49 12.40 -58.73
CA VAL A 108 -41.39 13.54 -57.77
C VAL A 108 -41.74 13.07 -56.35
N LEU A 109 -42.75 12.25 -56.17
CA LEU A 109 -43.11 11.67 -54.87
C LEU A 109 -42.00 10.77 -54.32
N LEU A 110 -41.34 9.98 -55.15
CA LEU A 110 -40.19 9.16 -54.74
C LEU A 110 -38.98 9.99 -54.35
N ILE A 111 -38.73 11.09 -55.04
CA ILE A 111 -37.66 12.04 -54.69
C ILE A 111 -37.96 12.72 -53.35
N ILE A 112 -39.19 13.14 -53.12
CA ILE A 112 -39.60 13.78 -51.85
C ILE A 112 -39.51 12.78 -50.72
N MET A 113 -40.01 11.58 -50.91
CA MET A 113 -39.93 10.50 -49.90
C MET A 113 -38.47 10.08 -49.62
N GLY A 114 -37.68 9.87 -50.67
CA GLY A 114 -36.26 9.53 -50.56
C GLY A 114 -35.41 10.66 -49.96
N GLY A 115 -35.64 11.87 -50.41
CA GLY A 115 -34.96 13.07 -49.87
C GLY A 115 -35.34 13.35 -48.42
N GLY A 116 -36.63 13.17 -48.09
CA GLY A 116 -37.10 13.34 -46.70
C GLY A 116 -36.51 12.31 -45.74
N THR A 117 -36.45 11.05 -46.15
CA THR A 117 -35.88 9.99 -45.32
C THR A 117 -34.36 10.13 -45.17
N THR A 118 -33.64 10.50 -46.22
CA THR A 118 -32.19 10.75 -46.14
C THR A 118 -31.85 11.97 -45.31
N TYR A 119 -32.64 13.04 -45.43
CA TYR A 119 -32.47 14.23 -44.59
C TYR A 119 -32.73 13.91 -43.11
N TYR A 120 -33.81 13.18 -42.81
CA TYR A 120 -34.11 12.78 -41.44
C TYR A 120 -32.98 11.87 -40.85
N ALA A 121 -32.54 10.88 -41.61
CA ALA A 121 -31.45 10.00 -41.17
C ALA A 121 -30.11 10.74 -40.98
N ALA A 122 -29.82 11.74 -41.83
CA ALA A 122 -28.59 12.51 -41.73
C ALA A 122 -28.60 13.57 -40.62
N ALA A 123 -29.78 14.22 -40.38
CA ALA A 123 -29.87 15.34 -39.46
C ALA A 123 -30.25 14.93 -38.01
N PHE A 124 -31.12 13.96 -37.83
CA PHE A 124 -31.65 13.60 -36.53
C PHE A 124 -31.00 12.34 -35.91
N HIS A 125 -30.68 11.35 -36.74
CA HIS A 125 -30.07 10.11 -36.22
C HIS A 125 -28.70 10.30 -35.55
N PRO A 126 -27.77 11.11 -36.09
CA PRO A 126 -26.51 11.40 -35.44
C PRO A 126 -26.65 12.16 -34.11
N ALA A 127 -27.65 13.06 -34.02
CA ALA A 127 -27.89 13.81 -32.78
C ALA A 127 -28.36 12.91 -31.62
N GLU A 128 -29.26 11.94 -31.89
CA GLU A 128 -29.70 10.95 -30.90
C GLU A 128 -28.58 10.03 -30.48
N LEU A 129 -27.76 9.54 -31.40
CA LEU A 129 -26.62 8.69 -31.10
C LEU A 129 -25.59 9.45 -30.24
N ASN A 130 -25.27 10.68 -30.55
CA ASN A 130 -24.38 11.51 -29.76
C ASN A 130 -24.96 11.82 -28.37
N ALA A 131 -26.26 12.09 -28.27
CA ALA A 131 -26.91 12.31 -26.96
C ALA A 131 -26.84 11.02 -26.08
N ARG A 132 -27.11 9.83 -26.67
CA ARG A 132 -26.99 8.57 -25.96
C ARG A 132 -25.55 8.27 -25.58
N ALA A 133 -24.57 8.49 -26.46
CA ALA A 133 -23.16 8.32 -26.17
C ALA A 133 -22.71 9.24 -25.02
N THR A 134 -23.15 10.49 -25.02
CA THR A 134 -22.86 11.45 -23.95
C THR A 134 -23.48 11.02 -22.62
N ALA A 135 -24.73 10.57 -22.63
CA ALA A 135 -25.41 10.08 -21.43
C ALA A 135 -24.72 8.83 -20.85
N VAL A 136 -24.29 7.89 -21.69
CA VAL A 136 -23.54 6.71 -21.28
C VAL A 136 -22.18 7.12 -20.70
N ALA A 137 -21.45 8.03 -21.36
CA ALA A 137 -20.16 8.52 -20.86
C ALA A 137 -20.31 9.20 -19.48
N GLN A 138 -21.34 10.02 -19.30
CA GLN A 138 -21.63 10.66 -18.01
C GLN A 138 -21.97 9.64 -16.91
N SER A 139 -22.77 8.61 -17.22
CA SER A 139 -23.12 7.56 -16.26
C SER A 139 -21.89 6.73 -15.85
N VAL A 140 -21.00 6.43 -16.79
CA VAL A 140 -19.73 5.73 -16.51
C VAL A 140 -18.82 6.56 -15.61
N LEU A 141 -18.67 7.85 -15.90
CA LEU A 141 -17.89 8.77 -15.06
C LEU A 141 -18.46 8.90 -13.65
N ALA A 142 -19.78 9.00 -13.52
CA ALA A 142 -20.45 9.04 -12.22
C ALA A 142 -20.25 7.72 -11.44
N ALA A 143 -20.37 6.57 -12.09
CA ALA A 143 -20.13 5.27 -11.47
C ALA A 143 -18.66 5.11 -11.03
N GLN A 144 -17.70 5.55 -11.84
CA GLN A 144 -16.28 5.54 -11.47
C GLN A 144 -16.00 6.47 -10.28
N ALA A 145 -16.59 7.67 -10.27
CA ALA A 145 -16.44 8.60 -9.15
C ALA A 145 -17.01 8.01 -7.85
N GLN A 146 -18.19 7.36 -7.91
CA GLN A 146 -18.78 6.67 -6.76
C GLN A 146 -17.93 5.50 -6.28
N ALA A 147 -17.43 4.66 -7.20
CA ALA A 147 -16.55 3.54 -6.86
C ALA A 147 -15.25 4.03 -6.20
N THR A 148 -14.65 5.10 -6.71
CA THR A 148 -13.46 5.72 -6.13
C THR A 148 -13.75 6.30 -4.74
N ALA A 149 -14.87 7.00 -4.57
CA ALA A 149 -15.27 7.54 -3.27
C ALA A 149 -15.50 6.44 -2.22
N THR A 150 -16.16 5.34 -2.62
CA THR A 150 -16.39 4.18 -1.75
C THR A 150 -15.06 3.50 -1.38
N ALA A 151 -14.16 3.28 -2.34
CA ALA A 151 -12.85 2.70 -2.10
C ALA A 151 -12.01 3.57 -1.13
N ASN A 152 -12.03 4.90 -1.30
CA ASN A 152 -11.35 5.82 -0.41
C ASN A 152 -11.94 5.81 1.00
N ALA A 153 -13.27 5.76 1.12
CA ALA A 153 -13.95 5.72 2.42
C ALA A 153 -13.64 4.43 3.22
N SER A 154 -13.41 3.31 2.53
CA SER A 154 -13.06 2.02 3.14
C SER A 154 -11.55 1.78 3.25
N SER A 155 -10.71 2.73 2.86
CA SER A 155 -9.27 2.59 3.00
C SER A 155 -8.84 2.52 4.48
N PRO A 156 -7.78 1.77 4.84
CA PRO A 156 -7.25 1.73 6.20
C PRO A 156 -6.99 3.11 6.79
N GLN A 157 -6.48 4.05 5.96
CA GLN A 157 -6.23 5.43 6.36
C GLN A 157 -7.51 6.18 6.75
N SER A 158 -8.57 6.03 5.96
CA SER A 158 -9.85 6.68 6.23
C SER A 158 -10.50 6.14 7.50
N ILE A 159 -10.49 4.82 7.67
CA ILE A 159 -11.02 4.13 8.86
C ILE A 159 -10.26 4.57 10.11
N TYR A 160 -8.93 4.57 10.06
CA TYR A 160 -8.08 5.04 11.16
C TYR A 160 -8.43 6.48 11.56
N ASN A 161 -8.53 7.38 10.59
CA ASN A 161 -8.86 8.78 10.85
C ASN A 161 -10.25 8.95 11.49
N GLN A 162 -11.25 8.17 11.03
CA GLN A 162 -12.59 8.19 11.62
C GLN A 162 -12.60 7.72 13.08
N ILE A 163 -11.80 6.70 13.39
CA ILE A 163 -11.72 6.15 14.75
C ILE A 163 -10.98 7.12 15.66
N THR A 164 -9.81 7.60 15.28
CA THR A 164 -8.96 8.43 16.12
C THR A 164 -9.46 9.88 16.30
N ASN A 165 -10.43 10.31 15.50
CA ASN A 165 -11.15 11.57 15.69
C ASN A 165 -12.24 11.49 16.80
N ARG A 166 -12.52 10.29 17.32
CA ARG A 166 -13.44 10.09 18.44
C ARG A 166 -12.67 10.11 19.76
N SER A 167 -13.39 10.29 20.87
CA SER A 167 -12.78 10.11 22.18
C SER A 167 -12.25 8.69 22.34
N PRO A 168 -11.03 8.48 22.83
CA PRO A 168 -10.49 7.17 23.10
C PRO A 168 -11.25 6.47 24.24
N SER A 169 -11.29 5.15 24.19
CA SER A 169 -11.84 4.34 25.31
C SER A 169 -10.91 4.35 26.51
N LEU A 170 -9.63 4.62 26.29
CA LEU A 170 -8.59 4.74 27.28
C LEU A 170 -7.60 5.79 26.81
N ALA A 171 -7.21 6.70 27.72
CA ALA A 171 -6.17 7.70 27.47
C ALA A 171 -5.30 7.83 28.71
N ASP A 172 -4.00 7.71 28.54
CA ASP A 172 -3.01 7.91 29.59
C ASP A 172 -1.91 8.85 29.03
N PRO A 173 -1.69 10.02 29.62
CA PRO A 173 -0.62 10.94 29.22
C PRO A 173 0.79 10.33 29.39
N LEU A 174 0.94 9.31 30.22
CA LEU A 174 2.20 8.71 30.65
C LEU A 174 3.14 9.73 31.31
N ASP A 175 2.57 10.67 32.08
CA ASP A 175 3.31 11.79 32.71
C ASP A 175 3.62 11.56 34.21
N GLY A 176 3.18 10.43 34.76
CA GLY A 176 3.36 10.06 36.17
C GLY A 176 2.47 10.81 37.16
N ARG A 177 1.58 11.70 36.70
CA ARG A 177 0.64 12.45 37.55
C ARG A 177 -0.69 11.74 37.73
N HIS A 178 -1.03 10.88 36.80
CA HIS A 178 -2.24 10.08 36.84
C HIS A 178 -1.86 8.67 37.30
N ILE A 179 -2.66 8.09 38.18
CA ILE A 179 -2.56 6.65 38.47
C ILE A 179 -3.10 5.95 37.25
N GLY A 180 -2.19 5.72 36.30
CA GLY A 180 -2.49 5.14 35.01
C GLY A 180 -2.41 3.62 35.05
N LEU A 181 -2.36 3.07 33.86
CA LEU A 181 -2.24 1.61 33.66
C LEU A 181 -0.81 1.11 33.82
N TRP A 182 0.18 1.98 33.73
CA TRP A 182 1.59 1.63 33.84
C TRP A 182 2.12 1.99 35.23
N GLY A 183 2.95 1.12 35.79
CA GLY A 183 3.62 1.30 37.06
C GLY A 183 5.14 1.27 36.91
N ASP A 184 5.83 1.79 37.94
CA ASP A 184 7.29 1.70 37.99
C ASP A 184 7.74 0.27 38.23
N GLN A 185 8.68 -0.22 37.41
CA GLN A 185 9.28 -1.53 37.52
C GLN A 185 10.79 -1.39 37.34
N SER A 186 11.57 -2.07 38.16
CA SER A 186 13.03 -2.04 38.05
C SER A 186 13.61 -3.42 38.32
N GLN A 187 14.50 -3.83 37.43
CA GLN A 187 15.35 -5.02 37.57
C GLN A 187 16.81 -4.58 37.49
N ARG A 188 17.76 -5.50 37.60
CA ARG A 188 19.18 -5.17 37.63
C ARG A 188 19.63 -4.26 36.48
N ASP A 189 19.24 -4.59 35.23
CA ASP A 189 19.73 -3.97 34.01
C ASP A 189 18.66 -3.22 33.24
N THR A 190 17.41 -3.23 33.72
CA THR A 190 16.25 -2.67 33.03
C THR A 190 15.33 -1.95 33.99
N SER A 191 14.67 -0.93 33.50
CA SER A 191 13.63 -0.23 34.27
C SER A 191 12.56 0.38 33.39
N CYS A 192 11.34 0.38 33.94
CA CYS A 192 10.21 1.15 33.46
C CYS A 192 9.84 2.16 34.55
N ALA A 193 9.95 3.44 34.27
CA ALA A 193 9.71 4.45 35.32
C ALA A 193 9.26 5.78 34.73
N PHE A 194 8.43 6.49 35.47
CA PHE A 194 8.08 7.87 35.15
C PHE A 194 9.24 8.81 35.47
N THR A 195 9.71 9.55 34.50
CA THR A 195 10.80 10.50 34.62
C THR A 195 10.55 11.70 33.71
N ASN A 196 10.74 12.93 34.24
CA ASN A 196 10.62 14.17 33.47
C ASN A 196 9.30 14.32 32.68
N GLY A 197 8.19 13.79 33.19
CA GLY A 197 6.88 13.91 32.55
C GLY A 197 6.65 12.95 31.38
N ALA A 198 7.40 11.85 31.31
CA ALA A 198 7.23 10.77 30.36
C ALA A 198 7.52 9.41 31.04
N TYR A 199 7.04 8.32 30.43
CA TYR A 199 7.35 6.97 30.87
C TYR A 199 8.57 6.47 30.12
N HIS A 200 9.62 6.10 30.85
CA HIS A 200 10.88 5.70 30.27
C HIS A 200 11.09 4.20 30.39
N ILE A 201 11.57 3.59 29.31
CA ILE A 201 12.15 2.26 29.33
C ILE A 201 13.66 2.43 29.17
N ARG A 202 14.43 1.94 30.15
CA ARG A 202 15.89 1.94 30.15
C ARG A 202 16.45 0.54 30.21
N ILE A 203 17.48 0.29 29.40
CA ILE A 203 18.17 -0.98 29.31
C ILE A 203 19.67 -0.69 29.39
N SER A 204 20.38 -1.36 30.31
CA SER A 204 21.84 -1.26 30.47
C SER A 204 22.59 -2.40 29.78
N ALA A 205 21.99 -3.57 29.69
CA ALA A 205 22.59 -4.77 29.09
C ALA A 205 22.54 -4.72 27.55
N ASN A 206 23.52 -5.40 26.92
CA ASN A 206 23.54 -5.58 25.47
C ASN A 206 22.62 -6.74 25.05
N ASP A 207 22.19 -6.73 23.79
CA ASP A 207 21.41 -7.79 23.15
C ASP A 207 20.14 -8.18 23.92
N PHE A 208 19.48 -7.20 24.50
CA PHE A 208 18.30 -7.39 25.32
C PHE A 208 17.15 -6.47 24.86
N PHE A 209 15.93 -6.95 24.95
CA PHE A 209 14.73 -6.11 24.85
C PHE A 209 14.03 -6.09 26.22
N TYR A 210 13.31 -5.03 26.49
CA TYR A 210 12.51 -4.90 27.69
C TYR A 210 11.18 -4.26 27.40
N ASP A 211 10.15 -4.79 27.99
CA ASP A 211 8.76 -4.40 27.80
C ASP A 211 8.11 -4.02 29.14
N CYS A 212 7.14 -3.17 29.05
CA CYS A 212 6.36 -2.67 30.17
C CYS A 212 4.90 -2.70 29.79
N PHE A 213 4.13 -3.52 30.48
CA PHE A 213 2.72 -3.75 30.17
C PHE A 213 1.79 -2.82 30.95
N ALA A 214 0.61 -2.58 30.37
CA ALA A 214 -0.55 -2.01 31.04
C ALA A 214 -1.37 -3.15 31.64
N PRO A 215 -1.27 -3.45 32.95
CA PRO A 215 -1.89 -4.63 33.53
C PRO A 215 -3.42 -4.57 33.50
N GLY A 216 -4.05 -5.74 33.38
CA GLY A 216 -5.50 -5.90 33.54
C GLY A 216 -6.35 -5.45 32.34
N ASN A 217 -5.74 -5.29 31.14
CA ASN A 217 -6.45 -4.88 29.95
C ASN A 217 -6.18 -5.79 28.78
N ASP A 218 -7.16 -6.64 28.44
CA ASP A 218 -7.15 -7.43 27.22
C ASP A 218 -7.89 -6.75 26.10
N PHE A 219 -7.26 -6.65 24.95
CA PHE A 219 -7.81 -6.06 23.75
C PHE A 219 -7.77 -7.06 22.60
N SER A 220 -8.93 -7.23 21.93
CA SER A 220 -9.04 -8.05 20.71
C SER A 220 -9.04 -7.18 19.44
N ASN A 221 -10.04 -6.28 19.35
CA ASN A 221 -10.18 -5.34 18.25
C ASN A 221 -10.01 -3.91 18.76
N PHE A 222 -9.03 -3.20 18.26
CA PHE A 222 -8.69 -1.88 18.79
C PHE A 222 -7.83 -1.07 17.83
N VAL A 223 -7.73 0.24 18.10
CA VAL A 223 -6.60 1.07 17.68
C VAL A 223 -5.81 1.39 18.95
N PHE A 224 -4.51 1.12 18.94
CA PHE A 224 -3.57 1.52 20.00
C PHE A 224 -2.57 2.50 19.43
N GLN A 225 -2.36 3.61 20.11
CA GLN A 225 -1.50 4.71 19.69
C GLN A 225 -0.66 5.21 20.85
N VAL A 226 0.63 5.46 20.60
CA VAL A 226 1.54 6.06 21.58
C VAL A 226 2.61 6.89 20.88
N GLN A 227 3.03 7.97 21.53
CA GLN A 227 4.20 8.74 21.09
C GLN A 227 5.47 8.12 21.67
N VAL A 228 6.44 7.82 20.81
CA VAL A 228 7.72 7.19 21.11
C VAL A 228 8.83 8.16 20.76
N THR A 229 9.81 8.32 21.67
CA THR A 229 11.01 9.14 21.45
C THR A 229 12.24 8.33 21.87
N ILE A 230 13.04 7.89 20.91
CA ILE A 230 14.30 7.21 21.17
C ILE A 230 15.32 8.28 21.57
N ILE A 231 15.70 8.33 22.83
CA ILE A 231 16.69 9.25 23.38
C ILE A 231 18.10 8.69 23.17
N LYS A 232 18.23 7.39 23.42
CA LYS A 232 19.46 6.63 23.27
C LYS A 232 19.11 5.19 22.91
N GLY A 233 19.91 4.54 22.09
CA GLY A 233 19.66 3.17 21.62
C GLY A 233 19.26 3.16 20.15
N PHE A 234 18.66 2.06 19.71
CA PHE A 234 18.41 1.82 18.29
C PHE A 234 16.92 1.74 17.94
N GLU A 235 16.14 0.94 18.69
CA GLU A 235 14.74 0.64 18.37
C GLU A 235 13.84 0.74 19.59
N ALA A 236 12.58 1.13 19.35
CA ALA A 236 11.54 1.13 20.34
C ALA A 236 10.15 1.11 19.68
N GLY A 237 9.12 0.74 20.43
CA GLY A 237 7.79 0.67 19.90
C GLY A 237 6.72 0.21 20.88
N ILE A 238 5.73 -0.48 20.34
CA ILE A 238 4.57 -0.98 21.06
C ILE A 238 4.47 -2.49 20.96
N ILE A 239 3.97 -3.10 22.04
CA ILE A 239 3.57 -4.50 22.10
C ILE A 239 2.04 -4.55 22.16
N PHE A 240 1.45 -5.54 21.53
CA PHE A 240 0.02 -5.77 21.60
C PHE A 240 -0.34 -7.24 21.48
N ARG A 241 -1.50 -7.57 22.06
CA ARG A 241 -2.01 -8.95 22.20
C ARG A 241 -1.02 -9.87 22.88
N ASP A 242 -0.40 -9.34 23.94
CA ASP A 242 0.46 -10.15 24.77
C ASP A 242 -0.34 -11.13 25.64
N ASN A 243 0.10 -12.37 25.66
CA ASN A 243 -0.51 -13.46 26.42
C ASN A 243 0.51 -13.98 27.44
N ASP A 244 0.56 -13.32 28.62
CA ASP A 244 1.33 -13.78 29.79
C ASP A 244 0.89 -15.20 30.22
N PRO A 245 1.78 -16.08 30.73
CA PRO A 245 3.12 -15.82 31.24
C PRO A 245 4.27 -16.01 30.23
N GLU A 246 4.04 -16.56 29.08
CA GLU A 246 5.06 -16.70 28.03
C GLU A 246 5.04 -15.44 27.17
N PRO A 247 6.18 -14.80 26.87
CA PRO A 247 6.20 -13.60 26.02
C PRO A 247 5.73 -13.95 24.59
N SER A 248 4.44 -13.78 24.38
CA SER A 248 3.70 -14.21 23.20
C SER A 248 2.89 -13.05 22.66
N ALA A 249 3.51 -12.23 21.83
CA ALA A 249 2.96 -10.93 21.43
C ALA A 249 3.34 -10.52 20.01
N TYR A 250 2.68 -9.47 19.52
CA TYR A 250 3.14 -8.71 18.36
C TYR A 250 3.92 -7.47 18.83
N LEU A 251 5.06 -7.21 18.18
CA LEU A 251 5.93 -6.07 18.46
C LEU A 251 6.03 -5.19 17.22
N PHE A 252 5.47 -3.98 17.29
CA PHE A 252 5.64 -2.98 16.25
C PHE A 252 6.65 -1.95 16.71
N VAL A 253 7.84 -1.96 16.11
CA VAL A 253 8.97 -1.12 16.45
C VAL A 253 9.39 -0.21 15.30
N ILE A 254 10.01 0.93 15.64
CA ILE A 254 10.74 1.79 14.73
C ILE A 254 12.16 1.98 15.22
N SER A 255 13.07 2.27 14.29
CA SER A 255 14.45 2.64 14.60
C SER A 255 14.72 4.13 14.28
N TYR A 256 15.70 4.72 14.97
CA TYR A 256 16.07 6.12 14.75
C TYR A 256 16.53 6.42 13.31
N ASN A 257 16.94 5.41 12.55
CA ASN A 257 17.41 5.56 11.17
C ASN A 257 16.31 5.40 10.11
N GLY A 258 15.04 5.26 10.53
CA GLY A 258 13.87 5.25 9.63
C GLY A 258 13.38 3.88 9.19
N LEU A 259 13.81 2.81 9.84
CA LEU A 259 13.28 1.46 9.64
C LEU A 259 12.06 1.21 10.55
N TYR A 260 11.21 0.29 10.15
CA TYR A 260 10.14 -0.28 10.98
C TYR A 260 10.10 -1.80 10.84
N ALA A 261 9.65 -2.47 11.88
CA ALA A 261 9.37 -3.90 11.84
C ALA A 261 8.08 -4.22 12.63
N LEU A 262 7.33 -5.21 12.14
CA LEU A 262 6.34 -5.93 12.92
C LEU A 262 6.85 -7.34 13.11
N ASN A 263 7.10 -7.70 14.35
CA ASN A 263 7.55 -9.03 14.74
C ASN A 263 6.45 -9.74 15.52
N ILE A 264 6.46 -11.05 15.48
CA ILE A 264 5.71 -11.91 16.39
C ILE A 264 6.71 -12.61 17.29
N SER A 265 6.43 -12.67 18.59
CA SER A 265 7.17 -13.46 19.58
C SER A 265 6.33 -14.65 19.98
N GLU A 266 6.91 -15.84 19.98
CA GLU A 266 6.30 -17.11 20.38
C GLU A 266 7.12 -17.73 21.50
N GLY A 267 6.99 -17.22 22.72
CA GLY A 267 7.82 -17.56 23.87
C GLY A 267 9.21 -16.92 23.86
N VAL A 268 10.07 -17.33 24.76
CA VAL A 268 11.39 -16.70 24.99
C VAL A 268 12.36 -16.91 23.83
N GLN A 269 12.15 -17.93 23.00
CA GLN A 269 13.13 -18.35 21.99
C GLN A 269 12.60 -18.44 20.55
N HIS A 270 11.35 -18.10 20.28
CA HIS A 270 10.76 -18.21 18.94
C HIS A 270 10.08 -16.91 18.53
N GLY A 271 10.22 -16.58 17.28
CA GLY A 271 9.59 -15.39 16.70
C GLY A 271 9.86 -15.28 15.21
N ALA A 272 9.10 -14.45 14.55
CA ALA A 272 9.24 -14.20 13.13
C ALA A 272 9.02 -12.72 12.80
N VAL A 273 9.61 -12.26 11.70
CA VAL A 273 9.36 -10.95 11.14
C VAL A 273 8.16 -11.05 10.21
N LEU A 274 7.04 -10.41 10.56
CA LEU A 274 5.83 -10.36 9.74
C LEU A 274 5.87 -9.23 8.70
N ALA A 275 6.54 -8.13 9.03
CA ALA A 275 6.78 -7.03 8.11
C ALA A 275 8.05 -6.27 8.50
N PHE A 276 8.77 -5.80 7.49
CA PHE A 276 9.97 -4.98 7.66
C PHE A 276 10.05 -3.98 6.50
N GLY A 277 10.62 -2.81 6.77
CA GLY A 277 10.83 -1.83 5.72
C GLY A 277 11.32 -0.47 6.23
N ARG A 278 11.46 0.45 5.30
CA ARG A 278 11.74 1.87 5.56
C ARG A 278 10.48 2.69 5.29
N SER A 279 10.22 3.67 6.15
CA SER A 279 9.08 4.56 5.97
C SER A 279 9.49 6.04 6.00
N PRO A 280 9.13 6.83 4.98
CA PRO A 280 9.35 8.28 4.99
C PRO A 280 8.48 9.00 6.04
N ALA A 281 7.49 8.33 6.60
CA ALA A 281 6.69 8.86 7.69
C ALA A 281 7.45 8.93 9.03
N ILE A 282 8.57 8.21 9.19
CA ILE A 282 9.41 8.26 10.38
C ILE A 282 10.26 9.54 10.37
N LYS A 283 10.16 10.32 11.44
CA LYS A 283 11.11 11.39 11.73
C LYS A 283 12.40 10.75 12.21
N VAL A 284 13.41 10.76 11.34
CA VAL A 284 14.70 10.11 11.62
C VAL A 284 15.56 10.91 12.60
N GLY A 285 16.38 10.22 13.37
CA GLY A 285 17.28 10.78 14.37
C GLY A 285 16.86 10.47 15.80
N LEU A 286 17.81 10.60 16.73
CA LEU A 286 17.53 10.54 18.17
C LEU A 286 16.75 11.79 18.60
N ASN A 287 16.00 11.66 19.69
CA ASN A 287 15.14 12.73 20.26
C ASN A 287 14.05 13.23 19.31
N GLN A 288 13.68 12.45 18.29
CA GLN A 288 12.58 12.76 17.40
C GLN A 288 11.32 12.03 17.86
N PRO A 289 10.25 12.76 18.25
CA PRO A 289 9.00 12.12 18.64
C PRO A 289 8.28 11.58 17.41
N ASN A 290 7.97 10.30 17.44
CA ASN A 290 7.17 9.59 16.44
C ASN A 290 5.90 9.00 17.09
N LEU A 291 4.77 9.15 16.42
CA LEU A 291 3.52 8.54 16.84
C LEU A 291 3.36 7.18 16.16
N LEU A 292 3.43 6.11 16.93
CA LEU A 292 3.16 4.77 16.46
C LEU A 292 1.71 4.40 16.72
N SER A 293 1.09 3.74 15.74
CA SER A 293 -0.27 3.25 15.92
C SER A 293 -0.46 1.92 15.19
N VAL A 294 -1.19 1.01 15.82
CA VAL A 294 -1.71 -0.20 15.21
C VAL A 294 -3.23 -0.20 15.27
N MET A 295 -3.88 -0.54 14.17
CA MET A 295 -5.30 -0.88 14.12
C MET A 295 -5.40 -2.39 13.91
N ALA A 296 -5.82 -3.11 14.95
CA ALA A 296 -6.01 -4.56 14.96
C ALA A 296 -7.50 -4.88 14.89
N ARG A 297 -7.90 -5.70 13.91
CA ARG A 297 -9.28 -6.17 13.74
C ARG A 297 -9.28 -7.63 13.27
N GLY A 298 -9.66 -8.55 14.16
CA GLY A 298 -9.49 -9.97 13.89
C GLY A 298 -8.03 -10.28 13.54
N ARG A 299 -7.80 -10.81 12.37
CA ARG A 299 -6.46 -11.13 11.86
C ARG A 299 -5.79 -9.99 11.09
N ASP A 300 -6.49 -8.88 10.87
CA ASP A 300 -5.99 -7.78 10.06
C ASP A 300 -5.30 -6.73 10.95
N PHE A 301 -4.05 -6.44 10.67
CA PHE A 301 -3.27 -5.39 11.31
C PHE A 301 -2.92 -4.32 10.29
N ASN A 302 -3.22 -3.07 10.63
CA ASN A 302 -2.82 -1.92 9.85
C ASN A 302 -1.90 -1.05 10.70
N LEU A 303 -0.69 -0.82 10.19
CA LEU A 303 0.35 -0.05 10.86
C LEU A 303 0.33 1.39 10.37
N PHE A 304 0.47 2.32 11.32
CA PHE A 304 0.55 3.76 11.03
C PHE A 304 1.72 4.37 11.79
N ILE A 305 2.42 5.29 11.15
CA ILE A 305 3.47 6.09 11.76
C ILE A 305 3.18 7.56 11.47
N ASN A 306 3.16 8.38 12.51
CA ASN A 306 2.81 9.80 12.42
C ASN A 306 1.47 10.03 11.67
N LYS A 307 0.48 9.17 11.97
CA LYS A 307 -0.84 9.13 11.35
C LYS A 307 -0.88 8.74 9.87
N HIS A 308 0.22 8.35 9.27
CA HIS A 308 0.29 7.87 7.90
C HIS A 308 0.25 6.34 7.86
N PHE A 309 -0.59 5.80 7.01
CA PHE A 309 -0.65 4.36 6.76
C PHE A 309 0.69 3.87 6.19
N VAL A 310 1.18 2.75 6.73
CA VAL A 310 2.47 2.15 6.34
C VAL A 310 2.27 0.78 5.69
N LYS A 311 1.53 -0.12 6.35
CA LYS A 311 1.40 -1.50 5.90
C LYS A 311 0.16 -2.17 6.47
N SER A 312 -0.46 -3.05 5.67
CA SER A 312 -1.42 -4.06 6.14
C SER A 312 -0.77 -5.42 6.21
N ILE A 313 -1.04 -6.15 7.27
CA ILE A 313 -0.54 -7.51 7.54
C ILE A 313 -1.72 -8.36 8.00
N GLN A 314 -1.70 -9.64 7.69
CA GLN A 314 -2.66 -10.62 8.20
C GLN A 314 -1.91 -11.69 9.00
N ASP A 315 -2.30 -11.84 10.26
CA ASP A 315 -1.85 -12.91 11.13
C ASP A 315 -2.93 -13.23 12.15
N ASN A 316 -3.05 -14.47 12.56
CA ASN A 316 -4.09 -14.94 13.49
C ASN A 316 -3.53 -15.73 14.66
N THR A 317 -2.24 -15.63 14.94
CA THR A 317 -1.58 -16.38 16.03
C THR A 317 -2.17 -15.97 17.37
N TYR A 318 -2.28 -14.66 17.63
CA TYR A 318 -2.90 -14.15 18.86
C TYR A 318 -4.15 -13.33 18.54
N ALA A 319 -5.28 -13.71 19.16
CA ALA A 319 -6.56 -13.07 18.92
C ALA A 319 -6.83 -11.86 19.83
N ALA A 320 -6.27 -11.88 21.04
CA ALA A 320 -6.43 -10.84 22.06
C ALA A 320 -5.26 -10.90 23.04
N GLY A 321 -5.13 -9.92 23.91
CA GLY A 321 -4.14 -9.87 24.97
C GLY A 321 -3.84 -8.44 25.42
N ALA A 322 -2.87 -8.29 26.28
CA ALA A 322 -2.44 -7.02 26.84
C ALA A 322 -1.75 -6.12 25.80
N ILE A 323 -1.68 -4.84 26.12
CA ILE A 323 -0.86 -3.85 25.39
C ILE A 323 0.30 -3.40 26.24
N GLY A 324 1.39 -2.98 25.60
CA GLY A 324 2.58 -2.53 26.30
C GLY A 324 3.48 -1.67 25.42
N LEU A 325 4.61 -1.34 25.99
CA LEU A 325 5.67 -0.52 25.40
C LEU A 325 6.95 -1.35 25.39
N VAL A 326 7.79 -1.16 24.38
CA VAL A 326 9.04 -1.93 24.23
C VAL A 326 10.20 -1.04 23.83
N ALA A 327 11.37 -1.31 24.40
CA ALA A 327 12.65 -0.82 23.93
C ALA A 327 13.57 -2.00 23.62
N VAL A 328 14.44 -1.82 22.64
CA VAL A 328 15.35 -2.86 22.15
C VAL A 328 16.78 -2.34 22.20
N ASN A 329 17.68 -3.14 22.78
CA ASN A 329 19.10 -2.81 22.93
C ASN A 329 19.97 -3.87 22.23
N THR A 330 20.12 -3.72 20.91
CA THR A 330 20.91 -4.63 20.08
C THR A 330 22.32 -4.09 19.77
N MET A 331 22.61 -2.87 20.15
CA MET A 331 23.81 -2.13 19.73
C MET A 331 24.75 -1.80 20.91
N SER A 332 25.30 -2.73 21.63
CA SER A 332 26.40 -2.54 22.61
C SER A 332 26.40 -1.23 23.45
N THR A 333 25.30 -0.49 23.43
CA THR A 333 25.12 0.77 24.16
C THR A 333 23.80 0.74 24.91
N SER A 334 23.75 1.37 26.10
CA SER A 334 22.49 1.43 26.84
C SER A 334 21.39 2.14 26.06
N THR A 335 20.15 1.75 26.32
CA THR A 335 18.94 2.32 25.68
C THR A 335 18.19 3.20 26.70
N ASP A 336 17.65 4.31 26.24
CA ASP A 336 16.65 5.13 26.94
C ASP A 336 15.61 5.60 25.93
N THR A 337 14.37 5.18 26.12
CA THR A 337 13.25 5.56 25.27
C THR A 337 12.13 6.15 26.13
N ALA A 338 11.64 7.31 25.75
CA ALA A 338 10.52 7.98 26.39
C ALA A 338 9.21 7.74 25.62
N PHE A 339 8.14 7.49 26.37
CA PHE A 339 6.79 7.28 25.86
C PHE A 339 5.83 8.30 26.48
N SER A 340 4.86 8.74 25.68
CA SER A 340 3.81 9.66 26.12
C SER A 340 2.52 9.47 25.31
N ASN A 341 1.40 9.94 25.88
CA ASN A 341 0.09 9.98 25.21
C ASN A 341 -0.37 8.62 24.66
N ALA A 342 -0.41 7.60 25.49
CA ALA A 342 -1.00 6.31 25.15
C ALA A 342 -2.53 6.44 25.04
N GLN A 343 -3.09 5.98 23.94
CA GLN A 343 -4.51 6.03 23.65
C GLN A 343 -4.99 4.73 23.02
N VAL A 344 -6.18 4.27 23.43
CA VAL A 344 -6.83 3.08 22.87
C VAL A 344 -8.27 3.38 22.51
N TRP A 345 -8.69 2.96 21.34
CA TRP A 345 -10.08 2.93 20.87
C TRP A 345 -10.48 1.48 20.69
N LYS A 346 -11.43 1.00 21.49
CA LYS A 346 -12.03 -0.33 21.31
C LYS A 346 -12.91 -0.32 20.06
N LEU A 347 -12.76 -1.37 19.25
CA LEU A 347 -13.53 -1.60 18.03
C LEU A 347 -14.54 -2.72 18.25
N PRO A 348 -15.70 -2.67 17.56
CA PRO A 348 -16.70 -3.74 17.62
C PRO A 348 -16.21 -5.04 17.01
#